data_d05344f4425472f7ff42929e943df872
#
_entry.id   d05344f4425472f7ff42929e943df872
#
_cell.length_a   1.000
_cell.length_b   1.000
_cell.length_c   1.000
_cell.angle_alpha   90.00
_cell.angle_beta   90.00
_cell.angle_gamma   90.00
#
_symmetry.space_group_name_H-M   'P 1'
#
loop_
_entity.id
_entity.type
_entity.pdbx_description
1 polymer ?
#
loop_
_entity_poly.entity_id
_entity_poly.type
_entity_poly.pdbx_seq_one_letter_code
_entity_poly.pdbx_strand_id
1 'polypeptide(L)'
;MSSATTVVDSDQAKDRAATLRNRAQLGANKNLLFWYRELYCDQFRDFPDLRTLSILEIGSGTSPLKQFHSNVVTSDVLDLDYLDLVFDCHQIDNLEAIKDNSFDVITLTNVLHHLKNPITFLNRAACKLKHGGKVIATEPFFSALSTLVFKYLHHEAVDFGITEPELADVQGPLASANIALPWLIFLRKREWLRRLNDNYDLANLTVRPFSSLSYMLTGGISHRLPIPRFLYSALFPIDLALSRRFPRLCAAFFTVTLTRR
;
A
#
# COMPACT_ATOMS: atom_id res chain seq x y z
N MET A 1 -32.26 -12.08 12.71
CA MET A 1 -30.77 -12.21 12.74
C MET A 1 -30.15 -12.84 11.47
N SER A 2 -30.93 -13.23 10.45
CA SER A 2 -30.44 -13.96 9.25
C SER A 2 -30.02 -13.06 8.06
N SER A 3 -30.39 -11.79 7.99
CA SER A 3 -30.14 -10.97 6.79
C SER A 3 -28.76 -10.28 6.76
N ALA A 4 -28.20 -9.94 7.91
CA ALA A 4 -26.90 -9.26 7.99
C ALA A 4 -25.72 -10.19 7.65
N THR A 5 -25.77 -11.45 8.08
CA THR A 5 -24.74 -12.45 7.82
C THR A 5 -24.65 -12.81 6.33
N THR A 6 -25.82 -12.90 5.66
CA THR A 6 -25.87 -13.24 4.21
C THR A 6 -25.35 -12.11 3.32
N VAL A 7 -25.47 -10.84 3.72
CA VAL A 7 -24.96 -9.68 2.96
C VAL A 7 -23.43 -9.59 3.08
N VAL A 8 -22.89 -9.78 4.28
CA VAL A 8 -21.42 -9.77 4.52
C VAL A 8 -20.73 -10.89 3.73
N ASP A 9 -21.30 -12.09 3.72
CA ASP A 9 -20.75 -13.22 2.94
C ASP A 9 -20.77 -12.95 1.42
N SER A 10 -21.81 -12.26 0.92
CA SER A 10 -21.91 -11.91 -0.50
C SER A 10 -20.87 -10.88 -0.93
N ASP A 11 -20.55 -9.91 -0.09
CA ASP A 11 -19.60 -8.84 -0.42
C ASP A 11 -18.16 -9.33 -0.30
N GLN A 12 -17.84 -10.17 0.68
CA GLN A 12 -16.55 -10.86 0.72
C GLN A 12 -16.31 -11.76 -0.50
N ALA A 13 -17.32 -12.47 -0.97
CA ALA A 13 -17.20 -13.29 -2.18
C ALA A 13 -16.93 -12.43 -3.44
N LYS A 14 -17.55 -11.25 -3.54
CA LYS A 14 -17.29 -10.28 -4.64
C LYS A 14 -15.87 -9.74 -4.57
N ASP A 15 -15.42 -9.33 -3.39
CA ASP A 15 -14.07 -8.80 -3.18
C ASP A 15 -13.01 -9.86 -3.45
N ARG A 16 -13.23 -11.10 -3.01
CA ARG A 16 -12.35 -12.25 -3.35
C ARG A 16 -12.27 -12.46 -4.86
N ALA A 17 -13.40 -12.50 -5.55
CA ALA A 17 -13.43 -12.67 -7.00
C ALA A 17 -12.77 -11.50 -7.75
N ALA A 18 -12.95 -10.26 -7.28
CA ALA A 18 -12.29 -9.08 -7.83
C ALA A 18 -10.77 -9.16 -7.64
N THR A 19 -10.31 -9.52 -6.45
CA THR A 19 -8.89 -9.67 -6.12
C THR A 19 -8.22 -10.74 -6.99
N LEU A 20 -8.84 -11.89 -7.18
CA LEU A 20 -8.33 -12.95 -8.07
C LEU A 20 -8.21 -12.49 -9.52
N ARG A 21 -9.24 -11.78 -10.04
CA ARG A 21 -9.20 -11.19 -11.40
C ARG A 21 -8.07 -10.16 -11.52
N ASN A 22 -7.96 -9.25 -10.56
CA ASN A 22 -6.94 -8.21 -10.54
C ASN A 22 -5.53 -8.80 -10.49
N ARG A 23 -5.31 -9.85 -9.69
CA ARG A 23 -4.04 -10.58 -9.61
C ARG A 23 -3.69 -11.22 -10.95
N ALA A 24 -4.64 -11.86 -11.62
CA ALA A 24 -4.43 -12.47 -12.94
C ALA A 24 -4.10 -11.40 -14.00
N GLN A 25 -4.82 -10.27 -14.01
CA GLN A 25 -4.58 -9.16 -14.93
C GLN A 25 -3.21 -8.52 -14.70
N LEU A 26 -2.82 -8.31 -13.43
CA LEU A 26 -1.50 -7.81 -13.07
C LEU A 26 -0.40 -8.76 -13.56
N GLY A 27 -0.53 -10.06 -13.32
CA GLY A 27 0.43 -11.07 -13.78
C GLY A 27 0.58 -11.14 -15.30
N ALA A 28 -0.47 -10.83 -16.05
CA ALA A 28 -0.42 -10.76 -17.51
C ALA A 28 0.19 -9.45 -18.06
N ASN A 29 0.29 -8.39 -17.25
CA ASN A 29 0.78 -7.08 -17.68
C ASN A 29 2.28 -6.92 -17.37
N LYS A 30 3.12 -7.22 -18.35
CA LYS A 30 4.59 -7.16 -18.20
C LYS A 30 5.13 -5.77 -17.82
N ASN A 31 4.50 -4.68 -18.25
CA ASN A 31 4.90 -3.33 -17.91
C ASN A 31 4.50 -3.00 -16.45
N LEU A 32 3.35 -3.44 -16.01
CA LEU A 32 2.91 -3.28 -14.63
C LEU A 32 3.77 -4.11 -13.67
N LEU A 33 4.11 -5.36 -14.01
CA LEU A 33 5.06 -6.16 -13.22
C LEU A 33 6.43 -5.50 -13.10
N PHE A 34 6.91 -4.86 -14.16
CA PHE A 34 8.15 -4.09 -14.10
C PHE A 34 8.03 -2.91 -13.15
N TRP A 35 6.93 -2.16 -13.25
CA TRP A 35 6.68 -1.03 -12.37
C TRP A 35 6.69 -1.47 -10.89
N TYR A 36 6.02 -2.57 -10.56
CA TYR A 36 6.03 -3.14 -9.21
C TYR A 36 7.43 -3.57 -8.77
N ARG A 37 8.21 -4.19 -9.66
CA ARG A 37 9.60 -4.55 -9.36
C ARG A 37 10.43 -3.32 -8.98
N GLU A 38 10.34 -2.25 -9.77
CA GLU A 38 11.06 -1.01 -9.51
C GLU A 38 10.56 -0.32 -8.23
N LEU A 39 9.24 -0.40 -7.94
CA LEU A 39 8.67 0.05 -6.69
C LEU A 39 9.28 -0.68 -5.49
N TYR A 40 9.36 -2.00 -5.54
CA TYR A 40 9.96 -2.77 -4.45
C TYR A 40 11.45 -2.53 -4.31
N CYS A 41 12.18 -2.33 -5.40
CA CYS A 41 13.56 -1.87 -5.35
C CYS A 41 13.69 -0.51 -4.63
N ASP A 42 12.73 0.40 -4.80
CA ASP A 42 12.73 1.69 -4.08
C ASP A 42 12.28 1.53 -2.62
N GLN A 43 11.27 0.72 -2.34
CA GLN A 43 10.81 0.45 -0.97
C GLN A 43 11.94 -0.11 -0.09
N PHE A 44 12.66 -1.08 -0.62
CA PHE A 44 13.71 -1.81 0.12
C PHE A 44 15.13 -1.33 -0.15
N ARG A 45 15.31 -0.19 -0.80
CA ARG A 45 16.63 0.34 -1.22
C ARG A 45 17.64 0.51 -0.09
N ASP A 46 17.16 0.70 1.14
CA ASP A 46 18.00 0.94 2.32
C ASP A 46 18.45 -0.38 2.99
N PHE A 47 18.07 -1.54 2.43
CA PHE A 47 18.46 -2.85 2.92
C PHE A 47 19.42 -3.53 1.94
N PRO A 48 20.61 -3.95 2.40
CA PRO A 48 21.61 -4.55 1.51
C PRO A 48 21.24 -5.96 1.02
N ASP A 49 20.52 -6.73 1.84
CA ASP A 49 20.10 -8.10 1.49
C ASP A 49 18.74 -8.41 2.11
N LEU A 50 17.71 -8.51 1.27
CA LEU A 50 16.34 -8.81 1.71
C LEU A 50 16.16 -10.27 2.15
N ARG A 51 17.05 -11.19 1.76
CA ARG A 51 16.95 -12.61 2.12
C ARG A 51 17.19 -12.84 3.60
N THR A 52 17.85 -11.92 4.29
CA THR A 52 18.14 -11.99 5.72
C THR A 52 17.04 -11.39 6.59
N LEU A 53 16.04 -10.73 5.98
CA LEU A 53 14.98 -10.00 6.68
C LEU A 53 13.76 -10.89 6.90
N SER A 54 13.11 -10.70 8.04
CA SER A 54 11.74 -11.17 8.28
C SER A 54 10.78 -10.07 7.82
N ILE A 55 10.03 -10.31 6.76
CA ILE A 55 9.15 -9.31 6.13
C ILE A 55 7.71 -9.81 6.20
N LEU A 56 6.81 -8.97 6.70
CA LEU A 56 5.35 -9.17 6.63
C LEU A 56 4.76 -8.18 5.64
N GLU A 57 3.99 -8.67 4.68
CA GLU A 57 3.20 -7.84 3.78
C GLU A 57 1.73 -7.86 4.19
N ILE A 58 1.15 -6.70 4.40
CA ILE A 58 -0.29 -6.50 4.67
C ILE A 58 -0.98 -6.11 3.36
N GLY A 59 -2.12 -6.73 3.06
CA GLY A 59 -2.87 -6.48 1.83
C GLY A 59 -2.23 -7.14 0.61
N SER A 60 -1.79 -8.39 0.76
CA SER A 60 -1.07 -9.12 -0.30
C SER A 60 -1.97 -9.65 -1.42
N GLY A 61 -3.27 -9.44 -1.37
CA GLY A 61 -4.21 -10.08 -2.29
C GLY A 61 -3.85 -9.95 -3.77
N THR A 62 -3.60 -8.75 -4.27
CA THR A 62 -3.13 -8.51 -5.65
C THR A 62 -1.63 -8.35 -5.77
N SER A 63 -0.91 -8.17 -4.67
CA SER A 63 0.52 -7.86 -4.68
C SER A 63 1.37 -8.97 -5.31
N PRO A 64 2.34 -8.62 -6.18
CA PRO A 64 3.31 -9.57 -6.71
C PRO A 64 4.60 -9.66 -5.86
N LEU A 65 4.68 -9.07 -4.66
CA LEU A 65 5.93 -8.95 -3.89
C LEU A 65 6.59 -10.31 -3.64
N LYS A 66 5.81 -11.34 -3.23
CA LYS A 66 6.34 -12.69 -3.00
C LYS A 66 6.93 -13.36 -4.24
N GLN A 67 6.58 -12.91 -5.47
CA GLN A 67 7.20 -13.38 -6.72
C GLN A 67 8.65 -12.85 -6.87
N PHE A 68 8.95 -11.70 -6.27
CA PHE A 68 10.29 -11.09 -6.30
C PHE A 68 11.13 -11.46 -5.05
N HIS A 69 10.45 -11.68 -3.91
CA HIS A 69 11.08 -11.96 -2.61
C HIS A 69 10.34 -13.09 -1.91
N SER A 70 10.80 -14.31 -2.09
CA SER A 70 10.11 -15.54 -1.64
C SER A 70 10.01 -15.69 -0.11
N ASN A 71 10.84 -14.97 0.66
CA ASN A 71 10.84 -14.98 2.12
C ASN A 71 9.80 -14.06 2.76
N VAL A 72 8.98 -13.35 1.96
CA VAL A 72 7.90 -12.51 2.47
C VAL A 72 6.76 -13.38 3.00
N VAL A 73 6.32 -13.09 4.22
CA VAL A 73 5.06 -13.60 4.78
C VAL A 73 3.93 -12.73 4.26
N THR A 74 3.03 -13.31 3.48
CA THR A 74 1.90 -12.61 2.86
C THR A 74 0.67 -12.67 3.74
N SER A 75 -0.09 -11.58 3.82
CA SER A 75 -1.34 -11.53 4.56
C SER A 75 -2.40 -10.64 3.91
N ASP A 76 -3.64 -11.00 4.14
CA ASP A 76 -4.81 -10.21 3.74
C ASP A 76 -5.97 -10.49 4.70
N VAL A 77 -7.00 -9.64 4.67
CA VAL A 77 -8.28 -9.90 5.36
C VAL A 77 -9.15 -10.89 4.58
N LEU A 78 -8.92 -11.00 3.26
CA LEU A 78 -9.61 -11.96 2.40
C LEU A 78 -8.95 -13.33 2.48
N ASP A 79 -9.77 -14.38 2.59
CA ASP A 79 -9.31 -15.76 2.54
C ASP A 79 -8.97 -16.17 1.10
N LEU A 80 -7.66 -16.25 0.81
CA LEU A 80 -7.08 -16.55 -0.51
C LEU A 80 -6.03 -17.65 -0.35
N ASP A 81 -6.13 -18.71 -1.16
CA ASP A 81 -5.37 -19.98 -1.02
C ASP A 81 -3.84 -19.82 -1.09
N TYR A 82 -3.33 -18.70 -1.60
CA TYR A 82 -1.90 -18.42 -1.76
C TYR A 82 -1.31 -17.52 -0.67
N LEU A 83 -2.10 -17.15 0.33
CA LEU A 83 -1.63 -16.34 1.46
C LEU A 83 -1.06 -17.22 2.57
N ASP A 84 -0.08 -16.70 3.27
CA ASP A 84 0.48 -17.37 4.45
C ASP A 84 -0.40 -17.13 5.70
N LEU A 85 -1.06 -15.97 5.79
CA LEU A 85 -1.91 -15.57 6.91
C LEU A 85 -3.17 -14.86 6.44
N VAL A 86 -4.29 -15.11 7.11
CA VAL A 86 -5.57 -14.43 6.89
C VAL A 86 -6.01 -13.80 8.20
N PHE A 87 -6.08 -12.47 8.28
CA PHE A 87 -6.51 -11.75 9.46
C PHE A 87 -6.84 -10.28 9.17
N ASP A 88 -7.65 -9.67 10.05
CA ASP A 88 -7.83 -8.21 10.06
C ASP A 88 -6.60 -7.54 10.67
N CYS A 89 -5.90 -6.74 9.88
CA CYS A 89 -4.68 -6.06 10.31
C CYS A 89 -4.90 -5.10 11.50
N HIS A 90 -6.13 -4.63 11.74
CA HIS A 90 -6.45 -3.86 12.96
C HIS A 90 -6.34 -4.69 14.24
N GLN A 91 -6.27 -6.01 14.16
CA GLN A 91 -6.11 -6.93 15.30
C GLN A 91 -4.71 -7.52 15.36
N ILE A 92 -3.73 -6.95 14.65
CA ILE A 92 -2.36 -7.50 14.52
C ILE A 92 -1.66 -7.69 15.88
N ASP A 93 -1.91 -6.81 16.83
CA ASP A 93 -1.37 -6.88 18.19
C ASP A 93 -1.85 -8.11 18.97
N ASN A 94 -3.08 -8.57 18.71
CA ASN A 94 -3.69 -9.73 19.36
C ASN A 94 -3.49 -11.05 18.61
N LEU A 95 -2.78 -11.03 17.48
CA LEU A 95 -2.59 -12.22 16.66
C LEU A 95 -1.48 -13.11 17.22
N GLU A 96 -1.85 -14.23 17.85
CA GLU A 96 -0.92 -15.20 18.46
C GLU A 96 0.01 -15.88 17.42
N ALA A 97 -0.45 -16.02 16.17
CA ALA A 97 0.36 -16.58 15.08
C ALA A 97 1.60 -15.74 14.76
N ILE A 98 1.62 -14.46 15.15
CA ILE A 98 2.74 -13.54 14.96
C ILE A 98 3.30 -13.12 16.31
N LYS A 99 4.54 -13.54 16.60
CA LYS A 99 5.24 -13.15 17.81
C LYS A 99 5.60 -11.65 17.79
N ASP A 100 5.61 -11.03 18.96
CA ASP A 100 6.13 -9.68 19.11
C ASP A 100 7.63 -9.63 18.78
N ASN A 101 8.09 -8.49 18.31
CA ASN A 101 9.49 -8.24 17.92
C ASN A 101 10.03 -9.27 16.89
N SER A 102 9.21 -9.74 15.95
CA SER A 102 9.58 -10.79 14.99
C SER A 102 9.95 -10.29 13.60
N PHE A 103 9.43 -9.13 13.18
CA PHE A 103 9.67 -8.62 11.82
C PHE A 103 10.67 -7.47 11.78
N ASP A 104 11.55 -7.51 10.78
CA ASP A 104 12.43 -6.40 10.42
C ASP A 104 11.65 -5.34 9.64
N VAL A 105 10.68 -5.78 8.82
CA VAL A 105 9.85 -4.91 8.00
C VAL A 105 8.39 -5.39 7.98
N ILE A 106 7.47 -4.44 8.14
CA ILE A 106 6.06 -4.59 7.75
C ILE A 106 5.83 -3.67 6.56
N THR A 107 5.40 -4.22 5.43
CA THR A 107 5.21 -3.44 4.20
C THR A 107 3.76 -3.44 3.71
N LEU A 108 3.35 -2.35 3.06
CA LEU A 108 2.03 -2.15 2.50
C LEU A 108 2.14 -1.41 1.16
N THR A 109 1.33 -1.79 0.20
CA THR A 109 1.28 -1.09 -1.10
C THR A 109 -0.17 -0.84 -1.49
N ASN A 110 -0.60 0.41 -1.45
CA ASN A 110 -1.99 0.84 -1.69
C ASN A 110 -2.99 0.14 -0.75
N VAL A 111 -2.73 0.19 0.55
CA VAL A 111 -3.55 -0.47 1.57
C VAL A 111 -4.04 0.50 2.65
N LEU A 112 -3.21 1.46 3.09
CA LEU A 112 -3.57 2.34 4.21
C LEU A 112 -4.85 3.14 3.95
N HIS A 113 -5.12 3.50 2.70
CA HIS A 113 -6.32 4.26 2.33
C HIS A 113 -7.62 3.44 2.35
N HIS A 114 -7.52 2.11 2.46
CA HIS A 114 -8.64 1.20 2.69
C HIS A 114 -8.89 0.89 4.17
N LEU A 115 -7.92 1.19 5.04
CA LEU A 115 -8.04 0.87 6.45
C LEU A 115 -9.01 1.82 7.17
N LYS A 116 -9.89 1.25 7.99
CA LYS A 116 -10.81 2.05 8.80
C LYS A 116 -10.07 3.10 9.63
N ASN A 117 -8.99 2.72 10.30
CA ASN A 117 -8.16 3.64 11.07
C ASN A 117 -6.66 3.30 10.89
N PRO A 118 -5.97 3.91 9.91
CA PRO A 118 -4.56 3.65 9.65
C PRO A 118 -3.65 3.94 10.84
N ILE A 119 -3.95 4.97 11.64
CA ILE A 119 -3.15 5.34 12.82
C ILE A 119 -3.22 4.25 13.89
N THR A 120 -4.41 3.72 14.16
CA THR A 120 -4.59 2.61 15.09
C THR A 120 -3.85 1.36 14.62
N PHE A 121 -3.97 1.01 13.33
CA PHE A 121 -3.21 -0.10 12.75
C PHE A 121 -1.70 0.09 12.92
N LEU A 122 -1.16 1.26 12.53
CA LEU A 122 0.28 1.54 12.62
C LEU A 122 0.79 1.44 14.06
N ASN A 123 0.06 1.99 15.04
CA ASN A 123 0.43 1.89 16.45
C ASN A 123 0.45 0.43 16.94
N ARG A 124 -0.55 -0.38 16.57
CA ARG A 124 -0.60 -1.79 16.93
C ARG A 124 0.48 -2.62 16.22
N ALA A 125 0.76 -2.33 14.95
CA ALA A 125 1.79 -3.01 14.19
C ALA A 125 3.20 -2.84 14.78
N ALA A 126 3.43 -1.77 15.54
CA ALA A 126 4.73 -1.52 16.16
C ALA A 126 5.19 -2.65 17.09
N CYS A 127 4.29 -3.33 17.85
CA CYS A 127 4.68 -4.42 18.73
C CYS A 127 5.27 -5.64 17.98
N LYS A 128 4.86 -5.85 16.70
CA LYS A 128 5.34 -6.97 15.88
C LYS A 128 6.69 -6.69 15.20
N LEU A 129 7.08 -5.42 15.09
CA LEU A 129 8.40 -5.04 14.58
C LEU A 129 9.48 -5.28 15.64
N LYS A 130 10.68 -5.61 15.23
CA LYS A 130 11.90 -5.52 16.08
C LYS A 130 12.21 -4.06 16.41
N HIS A 131 13.01 -3.80 17.45
CA HIS A 131 13.54 -2.45 17.67
C HIS A 131 14.37 -2.00 16.45
N GLY A 132 14.10 -0.79 15.94
CA GLY A 132 14.70 -0.30 14.70
C GLY A 132 14.06 -0.90 13.43
N GLY A 133 13.12 -1.83 13.58
CA GLY A 133 12.33 -2.35 12.45
C GLY A 133 11.47 -1.27 11.81
N LYS A 134 11.03 -1.49 10.58
CA LYS A 134 10.40 -0.44 9.77
C LYS A 134 9.02 -0.83 9.28
N VAL A 135 8.09 0.13 9.30
CA VAL A 135 6.93 0.09 8.40
C VAL A 135 7.29 0.83 7.13
N ILE A 136 7.05 0.20 5.98
CA ILE A 136 7.23 0.81 4.65
C ILE A 136 5.89 0.76 3.92
N ALA A 137 5.30 1.92 3.66
CA ALA A 137 4.02 2.00 2.95
C ALA A 137 4.15 2.87 1.70
N THR A 138 3.61 2.39 0.58
CA THR A 138 3.48 3.18 -0.66
C THR A 138 2.02 3.48 -0.92
N GLU A 139 1.71 4.76 -1.09
CA GLU A 139 0.35 5.28 -1.19
C GLU A 139 0.23 6.37 -2.26
N PRO A 140 -0.98 6.72 -2.71
CA PRO A 140 -1.21 7.78 -3.69
C PRO A 140 -0.72 9.15 -3.22
N PHE A 141 -0.02 9.87 -4.12
CA PHE A 141 0.44 11.24 -3.90
C PHE A 141 -0.36 12.22 -4.76
N PHE A 142 -0.76 13.34 -4.19
CA PHE A 142 -1.53 14.37 -4.87
C PHE A 142 -0.62 15.48 -5.42
N SER A 143 -0.16 15.28 -6.65
CA SER A 143 0.47 16.32 -7.48
C SER A 143 -0.57 17.01 -8.38
N ALA A 144 -0.16 18.03 -9.12
CA ALA A 144 -1.03 18.66 -10.12
C ALA A 144 -1.53 17.65 -11.15
N LEU A 145 -0.65 16.75 -11.64
CA LEU A 145 -1.01 15.75 -12.65
C LEU A 145 -1.85 14.61 -12.04
N SER A 146 -1.42 14.02 -10.94
CA SER A 146 -2.12 12.87 -10.34
C SER A 146 -3.48 13.24 -9.78
N THR A 147 -3.65 14.47 -9.27
CA THR A 147 -4.95 14.96 -8.79
C THR A 147 -6.01 14.96 -9.89
N LEU A 148 -5.65 15.34 -11.11
CA LEU A 148 -6.55 15.26 -12.25
C LEU A 148 -6.96 13.82 -12.55
N VAL A 149 -5.99 12.90 -12.53
CA VAL A 149 -6.26 11.48 -12.79
C VAL A 149 -7.14 10.89 -11.69
N PHE A 150 -6.80 11.10 -10.42
CA PHE A 150 -7.57 10.56 -9.31
C PHE A 150 -8.98 11.15 -9.25
N LYS A 151 -9.16 12.43 -9.60
CA LYS A 151 -10.47 13.06 -9.59
C LYS A 151 -11.39 12.63 -10.73
N TYR A 152 -10.85 12.36 -11.92
CA TYR A 152 -11.64 12.17 -13.13
C TYR A 152 -11.57 10.76 -13.73
N LEU A 153 -10.54 9.99 -13.42
CA LEU A 153 -10.30 8.67 -14.03
C LEU A 153 -10.22 7.53 -13.01
N HIS A 154 -10.15 7.84 -11.71
CA HIS A 154 -10.10 6.84 -10.64
C HIS A 154 -11.49 6.63 -10.05
N HIS A 155 -11.79 5.40 -9.62
CA HIS A 155 -13.12 5.04 -9.09
C HIS A 155 -13.23 5.16 -7.56
N GLU A 156 -12.11 5.23 -6.85
CA GLU A 156 -12.09 5.35 -5.39
C GLU A 156 -12.28 6.80 -4.94
N ALA A 157 -12.86 6.96 -3.76
CA ALA A 157 -13.17 8.27 -3.21
C ALA A 157 -11.91 9.09 -2.89
N VAL A 158 -12.02 10.39 -3.12
CA VAL A 158 -11.02 11.41 -2.74
C VAL A 158 -11.70 12.44 -1.86
N ASP A 159 -11.52 12.34 -0.56
CA ASP A 159 -12.06 13.33 0.39
C ASP A 159 -10.94 13.94 1.23
N PHE A 160 -10.68 15.23 1.00
CA PHE A 160 -9.74 16.02 1.80
C PHE A 160 -10.40 16.69 3.01
N GLY A 161 -11.75 16.66 3.10
CA GLY A 161 -12.53 17.36 4.10
C GLY A 161 -12.70 16.58 5.41
N ILE A 162 -12.16 15.36 5.50
CA ILE A 162 -12.24 14.55 6.72
C ILE A 162 -11.58 15.26 7.91
N THR A 163 -12.19 15.16 9.07
CA THR A 163 -11.76 15.79 10.31
C THR A 163 -10.97 14.87 11.23
N GLU A 164 -11.11 13.57 11.06
CA GLU A 164 -10.37 12.53 11.78
C GLU A 164 -9.70 11.57 10.79
N PRO A 165 -8.56 10.93 11.16
CA PRO A 165 -7.81 10.03 10.29
C PRO A 165 -8.43 8.64 10.19
N GLU A 166 -9.72 8.59 9.83
CA GLU A 166 -10.48 7.34 9.73
C GLU A 166 -11.53 7.40 8.61
N LEU A 167 -11.93 6.24 8.13
CA LEU A 167 -13.06 6.10 7.21
C LEU A 167 -14.36 6.09 8.01
N ALA A 168 -15.32 6.93 7.61
CA ALA A 168 -16.60 7.08 8.30
C ALA A 168 -17.45 5.79 8.18
N ASP A 169 -17.54 5.23 6.96
CA ASP A 169 -18.32 4.02 6.67
C ASP A 169 -17.44 2.97 6.00
N VAL A 170 -17.37 1.79 6.58
CA VAL A 170 -16.63 0.65 6.01
C VAL A 170 -17.63 -0.44 5.62
N GLN A 171 -17.82 -0.65 4.32
CA GLN A 171 -18.72 -1.65 3.75
C GLN A 171 -18.01 -2.96 3.37
N GLY A 172 -16.69 -2.93 3.19
CA GLY A 172 -15.86 -4.08 2.83
C GLY A 172 -14.43 -3.67 2.54
N PRO A 173 -13.49 -4.64 2.42
CA PRO A 173 -12.05 -4.36 2.24
C PRO A 173 -11.72 -3.57 0.97
N LEU A 174 -12.45 -3.78 -0.13
CA LEU A 174 -12.25 -3.08 -1.41
C LEU A 174 -13.32 -2.00 -1.67
N ALA A 175 -14.48 -2.08 -0.99
CA ALA A 175 -15.60 -1.17 -1.22
C ALA A 175 -15.44 0.19 -0.54
N SER A 176 -14.57 0.28 0.47
CA SER A 176 -14.36 1.50 1.25
C SER A 176 -12.93 1.98 1.08
N ALA A 177 -12.78 3.22 0.64
CA ALA A 177 -11.47 3.84 0.49
C ALA A 177 -11.57 5.37 0.57
N ASN A 178 -10.50 5.99 1.05
CA ASN A 178 -10.22 7.40 0.79
C ASN A 178 -8.74 7.53 0.45
N ILE A 179 -8.42 7.63 -0.85
CA ILE A 179 -7.03 7.69 -1.32
C ILE A 179 -6.28 8.95 -0.83
N ALA A 180 -7.01 9.97 -0.35
CA ALA A 180 -6.40 11.15 0.28
C ALA A 180 -5.93 10.91 1.71
N LEU A 181 -6.44 9.89 2.41
CA LEU A 181 -6.23 9.69 3.84
C LEU A 181 -4.75 9.52 4.22
N PRO A 182 -3.93 8.64 3.59
CA PRO A 182 -2.49 8.55 3.91
C PRO A 182 -1.73 9.82 3.58
N TRP A 183 -2.07 10.48 2.46
CA TRP A 183 -1.44 11.75 2.09
C TRP A 183 -1.72 12.87 3.13
N LEU A 184 -2.95 12.91 3.66
CA LEU A 184 -3.30 13.82 4.75
C LEU A 184 -2.50 13.51 6.01
N ILE A 185 -2.41 12.25 6.42
CA ILE A 185 -1.68 11.82 7.63
C ILE A 185 -0.20 12.20 7.54
N PHE A 186 0.48 11.81 6.46
CA PHE A 186 1.93 11.91 6.38
C PHE A 186 2.45 13.27 5.87
N LEU A 187 1.63 14.02 5.13
CA LEU A 187 2.12 15.20 4.42
C LEU A 187 1.38 16.50 4.76
N ARG A 188 0.22 16.45 5.42
CA ARG A 188 -0.61 17.63 5.65
C ARG A 188 -0.99 17.86 7.10
N LYS A 189 -1.42 16.84 7.81
CA LYS A 189 -1.99 16.92 9.15
C LYS A 189 -0.95 16.48 10.19
N ARG A 190 -0.07 17.39 10.59
CA ARG A 190 0.99 17.08 11.57
C ARG A 190 0.46 16.58 12.91
N GLU A 191 -0.71 17.02 13.31
CA GLU A 191 -1.39 16.59 14.53
C GLU A 191 -1.77 15.10 14.47
N TRP A 192 -2.14 14.59 13.30
CA TRP A 192 -2.42 13.16 13.10
C TRP A 192 -1.14 12.33 13.10
N LEU A 193 -0.11 12.82 12.41
CA LEU A 193 1.19 12.16 12.38
C LEU A 193 1.79 12.03 13.79
N ARG A 194 1.64 13.02 14.65
CA ARG A 194 2.14 12.99 16.04
C ARG A 194 1.52 11.86 16.87
N ARG A 195 0.34 11.34 16.53
CA ARG A 195 -0.29 10.20 17.20
C ARG A 195 0.52 8.90 17.06
N LEU A 196 1.56 8.90 16.21
CA LEU A 196 2.50 7.78 16.02
C LEU A 196 3.80 7.94 16.84
N ASN A 197 4.01 9.07 17.52
CA ASN A 197 5.30 9.42 18.13
C ASN A 197 5.73 8.48 19.27
N ASP A 198 4.80 7.84 19.96
CA ASP A 198 5.13 6.94 21.06
C ASP A 198 5.82 5.66 20.57
N ASN A 199 5.47 5.20 19.38
CA ASN A 199 5.95 3.96 18.80
C ASN A 199 7.03 4.15 17.72
N TYR A 200 7.07 5.33 17.06
CA TYR A 200 7.94 5.56 15.90
C TYR A 200 8.82 6.80 16.08
N ASP A 201 10.02 6.73 15.52
CA ASP A 201 10.92 7.88 15.43
C ASP A 201 10.52 8.80 14.28
N LEU A 202 9.69 9.79 14.60
CA LEU A 202 9.20 10.74 13.61
C LEU A 202 10.28 11.77 13.17
N ALA A 203 11.38 11.90 13.89
CA ALA A 203 12.49 12.77 13.47
C ALA A 203 13.22 12.18 12.25
N ASN A 204 13.24 10.86 12.14
CA ASN A 204 13.85 10.11 11.03
C ASN A 204 12.80 9.56 10.04
N LEU A 205 11.56 10.05 10.07
CA LEU A 205 10.54 9.73 9.07
C LEU A 205 11.04 10.12 7.68
N THR A 206 11.00 9.17 6.75
CA THR A 206 11.31 9.47 5.35
C THR A 206 10.06 9.39 4.47
N VAL A 207 9.94 10.32 3.53
CA VAL A 207 8.89 10.34 2.51
C VAL A 207 9.54 10.52 1.16
N ARG A 208 9.37 9.53 0.28
CA ARG A 208 9.98 9.53 -1.05
C ARG A 208 8.90 9.52 -2.14
N PRO A 209 8.84 10.55 -3.00
CA PRO A 209 7.97 10.53 -4.17
C PRO A 209 8.38 9.45 -5.16
N PHE A 210 7.39 8.82 -5.78
CA PHE A 210 7.63 7.75 -6.73
C PHE A 210 6.69 7.88 -7.92
N SER A 211 7.22 7.70 -9.12
CA SER A 211 6.53 7.48 -10.39
C SER A 211 5.23 8.29 -10.60
N SER A 212 4.83 8.45 -11.83
CA SER A 212 3.56 9.05 -12.22
C SER A 212 3.08 8.49 -13.57
N LEU A 213 3.61 9.05 -14.67
CA LEU A 213 3.20 8.70 -16.02
C LEU A 213 3.45 7.22 -16.34
N SER A 214 4.57 6.67 -15.86
CA SER A 214 4.89 5.26 -16.10
C SER A 214 3.84 4.31 -15.52
N TYR A 215 3.26 4.59 -14.34
CA TYR A 215 2.13 3.81 -13.84
C TYR A 215 0.92 3.91 -14.77
N MET A 216 0.55 5.13 -15.17
CA MET A 216 -0.57 5.38 -16.07
C MET A 216 -0.37 4.69 -17.43
N LEU A 217 0.86 4.70 -17.94
CA LEU A 217 1.23 4.03 -19.19
C LEU A 217 1.16 2.49 -19.11
N THR A 218 1.09 1.89 -17.93
CA THR A 218 0.76 0.46 -17.80
C THR A 218 -0.71 0.18 -18.05
N GLY A 219 -1.58 1.18 -17.87
CA GLY A 219 -3.04 1.06 -17.80
C GLY A 219 -3.54 0.59 -16.43
N GLY A 220 -2.66 0.50 -15.42
CA GLY A 220 -3.00 0.00 -14.08
C GLY A 220 -3.40 -1.47 -14.11
N ILE A 221 -4.22 -1.85 -13.14
CA ILE A 221 -4.74 -3.23 -13.03
C ILE A 221 -5.87 -3.46 -14.04
N SER A 222 -6.72 -2.47 -14.28
CA SER A 222 -7.96 -2.63 -15.04
C SER A 222 -7.78 -2.63 -16.56
N HIS A 223 -6.73 -2.01 -17.06
CA HIS A 223 -6.48 -1.84 -18.49
C HIS A 223 -5.07 -2.25 -18.87
N ARG A 224 -4.85 -2.52 -20.15
CA ARG A 224 -3.52 -2.79 -20.69
C ARG A 224 -3.28 -1.92 -21.90
N LEU A 225 -2.29 -1.02 -21.81
CA LEU A 225 -1.87 -0.24 -22.96
C LEU A 225 -0.79 -1.01 -23.75
N PRO A 226 -0.87 -1.01 -25.09
CA PRO A 226 0.05 -1.80 -25.93
C PRO A 226 1.40 -1.09 -26.13
N ILE A 227 2.04 -0.70 -25.03
CA ILE A 227 3.35 -0.05 -25.08
C ILE A 227 4.44 -1.13 -25.10
N PRO A 228 5.34 -1.13 -26.11
CA PRO A 228 6.45 -2.06 -26.16
C PRO A 228 7.34 -1.95 -24.93
N ARG A 229 7.78 -3.09 -24.41
CA ARG A 229 8.57 -3.18 -23.17
C ARG A 229 9.84 -2.33 -23.18
N PHE A 230 10.58 -2.32 -24.31
CA PHE A 230 11.82 -1.56 -24.45
C PHE A 230 11.57 -0.05 -24.32
N LEU A 231 10.49 0.45 -24.91
CA LEU A 231 10.10 1.85 -24.83
C LEU A 231 9.68 2.20 -23.41
N TYR A 232 8.86 1.35 -22.79
CA TYR A 232 8.42 1.53 -21.42
C TYR A 232 9.60 1.60 -20.42
N SER A 233 10.55 0.66 -20.53
CA SER A 233 11.74 0.63 -19.68
C SER A 233 12.69 1.80 -19.88
N ALA A 234 12.71 2.40 -21.07
CA ALA A 234 13.49 3.61 -21.34
C ALA A 234 12.82 4.89 -20.77
N LEU A 235 11.47 4.94 -20.75
CA LEU A 235 10.73 6.09 -20.22
C LEU A 235 10.69 6.09 -18.68
N PHE A 236 10.70 4.93 -18.05
CA PHE A 236 10.56 4.79 -16.59
C PHE A 236 11.57 5.62 -15.78
N PRO A 237 12.90 5.56 -16.03
CA PRO A 237 13.87 6.35 -15.26
C PRO A 237 13.67 7.87 -15.44
N ILE A 238 13.19 8.31 -16.58
CA ILE A 238 12.87 9.72 -16.84
C ILE A 238 11.69 10.15 -15.97
N ASP A 239 10.61 9.37 -15.98
CA ASP A 239 9.43 9.61 -15.12
C ASP A 239 9.80 9.63 -13.64
N LEU A 240 10.60 8.67 -13.20
CA LEU A 240 11.06 8.60 -11.82
C LEU A 240 11.91 9.83 -11.43
N ALA A 241 12.81 10.26 -12.30
CA ALA A 241 13.62 11.46 -12.07
C ALA A 241 12.77 12.74 -11.99
N LEU A 242 11.79 12.89 -12.89
CA LEU A 242 10.84 14.01 -12.88
C LEU A 242 9.97 14.01 -11.62
N SER A 243 9.44 12.84 -11.24
CA SER A 243 8.61 12.69 -10.03
C SER A 243 9.38 13.02 -8.75
N ARG A 244 10.68 12.69 -8.70
CA ARG A 244 11.54 13.04 -7.55
C ARG A 244 11.97 14.51 -7.56
N ARG A 245 12.26 15.08 -8.74
CA ARG A 245 12.71 16.47 -8.86
C ARG A 245 11.58 17.49 -8.72
N PHE A 246 10.38 17.14 -9.20
CA PHE A 246 9.19 17.98 -9.22
C PHE A 246 7.97 17.25 -8.65
N PRO A 247 8.02 16.79 -7.38
CA PRO A 247 6.98 15.92 -6.84
C PRO A 247 5.59 16.55 -6.84
N ARG A 248 5.49 17.85 -6.55
CA ARG A 248 4.20 18.57 -6.55
C ARG A 248 3.57 18.68 -7.94
N LEU A 249 4.35 18.51 -8.99
CA LEU A 249 3.86 18.57 -10.37
C LEU A 249 3.58 17.16 -10.91
N CYS A 250 4.49 16.20 -10.68
CA CYS A 250 4.55 14.95 -11.43
C CYS A 250 4.34 13.68 -10.59
N ALA A 251 4.58 13.65 -9.25
CA ALA A 251 4.49 12.39 -8.52
C ALA A 251 3.04 11.90 -8.42
N ALA A 252 2.83 10.57 -8.54
CA ALA A 252 1.53 9.95 -8.30
C ALA A 252 1.52 9.02 -7.08
N PHE A 253 2.68 8.64 -6.58
CA PHE A 253 2.83 7.84 -5.39
C PHE A 253 3.90 8.42 -4.47
N PHE A 254 3.85 8.03 -3.20
CA PHE A 254 4.93 8.26 -2.25
C PHE A 254 5.14 7.01 -1.40
N THR A 255 6.38 6.76 -1.05
CA THR A 255 6.74 5.74 -0.07
C THR A 255 7.11 6.43 1.23
N VAL A 256 6.43 6.05 2.31
CA VAL A 256 6.76 6.47 3.67
C VAL A 256 7.48 5.35 4.41
N THR A 257 8.51 5.69 5.18
CA THR A 257 9.19 4.75 6.06
C THR A 257 9.16 5.29 7.49
N LEU A 258 8.55 4.50 8.38
CA LEU A 258 8.49 4.72 9.82
C LEU A 258 9.45 3.74 10.48
N THR A 259 10.34 4.20 11.35
CA THR A 259 11.24 3.34 12.13
C THR A 259 10.72 3.21 13.55
N ARG A 260 10.54 1.96 14.02
CA ARG A 260 10.16 1.68 15.41
C ARG A 260 11.26 2.12 16.38
N ARG A 261 10.87 2.73 17.48
CA ARG A 261 11.75 3.09 18.62
C ARG A 261 12.25 1.91 19.39
#